data_10dad624e23174081de9a5ddb641399e
#
_entry.id   10dad624e23174081de9a5ddb641399e
#
_cell.length_a   1.000
_cell.length_b   1.000
_cell.length_c   1.000
_cell.angle_alpha   90.00
_cell.angle_beta   90.00
_cell.angle_gamma   90.00
#
_symmetry.space_group_name_H-M   'P 1'
#
loop_
_entity.id
_entity.type
_entity.pdbx_description
1 polymer ?
#
loop_
_entity_poly.entity_id
_entity_poly.type
_entity_poly.pdbx_seq_one_letter_code
_entity_poly.pdbx_strand_id
1 'polypeptide(L)'
;MEEKRLLNPDELHEEGGVFGMYDFDGNDVASEIYYGLFALQHRGQESCGIAVSDTEGPKGKVDAYKGMGLCNEVFTPDILEGLHGNIGVGHVRYSTAGSSTRENAQPLVLNYVKGTLALAHNGNLVNAPELRRELEYNGAIFQTTIDSEVIAYHIARERVRTSSVEEAVANAMKKIKGAYSLVIMSPRKMIGARDPFGFKPLCIGKKENAYILVSESCALATIDAEFVRDVEPGEIVTITKDGIRSDKSMCLPDAKKQARCVFEYIYFARPDSVFDGVSVYHSRLHAGRCLAIDSPVDADIVVGVPESGNAAALGYSMESGIPYGTAFVKNSYVGRTFIKPKQSSRVSAVKVKLNVLKEAVAGKRVIMIDDSIVRGTTSHLIVKMLRDAGAKEVHVKVSAPPFLHPCYFGTDIPSEDQLIASGRTIEEIRQIIGADSLSYLKMERLSELSEGLPICTACFSGDYPLDPPQEDIRGEYTK
;
A
#
# COMPACT_ATOMS: atom_id res chain seq x y z
N MET A 1 16.44 16.56 -18.98
CA MET A 1 16.41 15.08 -19.18
C MET A 1 16.06 14.50 -17.83
N GLU A 2 14.78 14.19 -17.62
CA GLU A 2 14.32 13.56 -16.39
C GLU A 2 14.85 12.14 -16.35
N GLU A 3 15.76 11.86 -15.41
CA GLU A 3 16.19 10.51 -15.12
C GLU A 3 15.02 9.77 -14.48
N LYS A 4 14.36 8.87 -15.25
CA LYS A 4 13.44 7.90 -14.69
C LYS A 4 14.18 7.13 -13.59
N ARG A 5 13.79 7.33 -12.34
CA ARG A 5 14.21 6.48 -11.21
C ARG A 5 13.85 5.04 -11.56
N LEU A 6 14.84 4.24 -11.90
CA LEU A 6 14.66 2.83 -12.24
C LEU A 6 14.44 2.04 -10.94
N LEU A 7 13.18 1.93 -10.55
CA LEU A 7 12.72 1.06 -9.49
C LEU A 7 12.99 -0.41 -9.85
N ASN A 8 13.10 -1.29 -8.86
CA ASN A 8 13.25 -2.72 -9.12
C ASN A 8 11.93 -3.24 -9.73
N PRO A 9 11.89 -3.68 -10.99
CA PRO A 9 10.64 -4.06 -11.64
C PRO A 9 10.00 -5.32 -11.08
N ASP A 10 10.68 -6.05 -10.20
CA ASP A 10 10.19 -7.27 -9.57
C ASP A 10 9.63 -7.03 -8.15
N GLU A 11 9.79 -5.83 -7.58
CA GLU A 11 9.15 -5.48 -6.30
C GLU A 11 7.73 -4.99 -6.58
N LEU A 12 6.75 -5.56 -5.87
CA LEU A 12 5.38 -5.07 -5.85
C LEU A 12 5.28 -3.80 -5.02
N HIS A 13 4.43 -2.90 -5.45
CA HIS A 13 4.25 -1.60 -4.80
C HIS A 13 2.78 -1.30 -4.57
N GLU A 14 2.51 -0.59 -3.49
CA GLU A 14 1.22 -0.06 -3.10
C GLU A 14 1.07 1.38 -3.62
N GLU A 15 -0.15 1.87 -3.81
CA GLU A 15 -0.41 3.23 -4.32
C GLU A 15 -0.24 4.34 -3.31
N GLY A 16 0.09 4.04 -2.06
CA GLY A 16 0.44 5.05 -1.07
C GLY A 16 -0.14 4.79 0.31
N GLY A 17 0.03 5.78 1.19
CA GLY A 17 -0.52 5.79 2.54
C GLY A 17 -1.08 7.16 2.89
N VAL A 18 -2.21 7.18 3.60
CA VAL A 18 -2.89 8.40 4.05
C VAL A 18 -2.76 8.55 5.56
N PHE A 19 -2.68 9.80 6.00
CA PHE A 19 -2.69 10.17 7.41
C PHE A 19 -3.47 11.48 7.59
N GLY A 20 -4.37 11.55 8.56
CA GLY A 20 -5.06 12.78 8.95
C GLY A 20 -5.09 12.90 10.47
N MET A 21 -4.98 14.11 10.97
CA MET A 21 -5.06 14.41 12.42
C MET A 21 -5.84 15.68 12.67
N TYR A 22 -6.70 15.68 13.69
CA TYR A 22 -7.39 16.84 14.21
C TYR A 22 -7.21 16.91 15.71
N ASP A 23 -6.45 17.90 16.17
CA ASP A 23 -6.23 18.22 17.58
C ASP A 23 -7.25 19.27 18.05
N PHE A 24 -8.01 18.96 19.10
CA PHE A 24 -9.05 19.84 19.61
C PHE A 24 -8.55 20.86 20.63
N ASP A 25 -7.32 20.70 21.12
CA ASP A 25 -6.66 21.64 22.01
C ASP A 25 -5.95 22.77 21.26
N GLY A 26 -5.90 22.69 19.91
CA GLY A 26 -5.35 23.73 19.06
C GLY A 26 -3.85 23.59 18.81
N ASN A 27 -3.24 22.43 19.13
CA ASN A 27 -1.83 22.20 18.88
C ASN A 27 -1.56 21.95 17.39
N ASP A 28 -0.39 22.38 16.90
CA ASP A 28 0.07 22.12 15.54
C ASP A 28 0.27 20.61 15.30
N VAL A 29 -0.28 20.08 14.19
CA VAL A 29 -0.28 18.65 13.88
C VAL A 29 0.76 18.23 12.85
N ALA A 30 1.48 19.16 12.22
CA ALA A 30 2.38 18.86 11.11
C ALA A 30 3.48 17.85 11.48
N SER A 31 4.10 17.99 12.66
CA SER A 31 5.14 17.08 13.14
C SER A 31 4.61 15.67 13.40
N GLU A 32 3.42 15.54 13.99
CA GLU A 32 2.79 14.24 14.24
C GLU A 32 2.44 13.55 12.91
N ILE A 33 1.90 14.30 11.95
CA ILE A 33 1.63 13.79 10.59
C ILE A 33 2.94 13.35 9.92
N TYR A 34 4.03 14.12 10.05
CA TYR A 34 5.34 13.73 9.50
C TYR A 34 5.81 12.38 10.05
N TYR A 35 5.77 12.16 11.37
CA TYR A 35 6.16 10.88 11.98
C TYR A 35 5.23 9.74 11.56
N GLY A 36 3.93 9.99 11.46
CA GLY A 36 2.97 9.03 10.93
C GLY A 36 3.24 8.65 9.48
N LEU A 37 3.55 9.61 8.62
CA LEU A 37 3.95 9.37 7.23
C LEU A 37 5.29 8.62 7.13
N PHE A 38 6.24 8.93 8.01
CA PHE A 38 7.51 8.22 8.08
C PHE A 38 7.30 6.74 8.42
N ALA A 39 6.37 6.43 9.33
CA ALA A 39 5.97 5.06 9.64
C ALA A 39 5.31 4.35 8.44
N LEU A 40 4.62 5.11 7.57
CA LEU A 40 3.98 4.61 6.35
C LEU A 40 4.89 4.64 5.11
N GLN A 41 6.18 4.98 5.25
CA GLN A 41 7.09 5.16 4.11
C GLN A 41 7.25 3.90 3.24
N HIS A 42 6.99 2.71 3.77
CA HIS A 42 6.98 1.45 3.03
C HIS A 42 5.88 1.41 1.95
N ARG A 43 4.77 2.14 2.14
CA ARG A 43 3.65 2.25 1.20
C ARG A 43 3.89 3.22 0.06
N GLY A 44 4.75 4.23 0.26
CA GLY A 44 5.03 5.25 -0.75
C GLY A 44 6.41 5.87 -0.58
N GLN A 45 7.24 5.86 -1.63
CA GLN A 45 8.64 6.32 -1.57
C GLN A 45 9.01 7.28 -2.68
N GLU A 46 8.04 7.70 -3.48
CA GLU A 46 8.26 8.57 -4.63
C GLU A 46 8.04 10.04 -4.30
N SER A 47 6.97 10.32 -3.59
CA SER A 47 6.66 11.67 -3.15
C SER A 47 5.88 11.66 -1.84
N CYS A 48 5.88 12.76 -1.14
CA CYS A 48 5.09 12.96 0.06
C CYS A 48 4.63 14.41 0.19
N GLY A 49 3.63 14.65 1.05
CA GLY A 49 3.11 15.98 1.29
C GLY A 49 2.28 16.05 2.56
N ILE A 50 2.17 17.25 3.11
CA ILE A 50 1.35 17.59 4.27
C ILE A 50 0.58 18.88 3.95
N ALA A 51 -0.71 18.92 4.29
CA ALA A 51 -1.54 20.10 4.25
C ALA A 51 -2.18 20.30 5.64
N VAL A 52 -2.15 21.52 6.15
CA VAL A 52 -2.68 21.89 7.47
C VAL A 52 -3.59 23.10 7.39
N SER A 53 -4.49 23.24 8.37
CA SER A 53 -5.34 24.41 8.55
C SER A 53 -5.51 24.71 10.05
N ASP A 54 -5.56 25.99 10.38
CA ASP A 54 -5.97 26.42 11.70
C ASP A 54 -7.50 26.57 11.72
N THR A 55 -8.17 25.78 12.59
CA THR A 55 -9.64 25.76 12.67
C THR A 55 -10.25 27.04 13.26
N GLU A 56 -9.47 27.83 14.01
CA GLU A 56 -9.85 29.12 14.56
C GLU A 56 -9.34 30.29 13.73
N GLY A 57 -8.44 30.01 12.77
CA GLY A 57 -7.83 30.99 11.88
C GLY A 57 -8.75 31.49 10.75
N PRO A 58 -8.17 32.21 9.78
CA PRO A 58 -8.91 32.74 8.64
C PRO A 58 -9.62 31.63 7.86
N LYS A 59 -10.90 31.84 7.52
CA LYS A 59 -11.70 30.86 6.78
C LYS A 59 -11.04 30.51 5.44
N GLY A 60 -10.88 29.22 5.18
CA GLY A 60 -10.40 28.67 3.92
C GLY A 60 -8.90 28.68 3.74
N LYS A 61 -8.12 29.11 4.72
CA LYS A 61 -6.65 29.04 4.62
C LYS A 61 -6.20 27.59 4.88
N VAL A 62 -5.49 27.05 3.90
CA VAL A 62 -4.78 25.77 4.00
C VAL A 62 -3.35 26.00 3.57
N ASP A 63 -2.40 25.75 4.45
CA ASP A 63 -0.98 25.77 4.14
C ASP A 63 -0.55 24.32 3.80
N ALA A 64 0.23 24.18 2.70
CA ALA A 64 0.64 22.85 2.24
C ALA A 64 2.07 22.88 1.69
N TYR A 65 2.78 21.78 1.96
CA TYR A 65 4.06 21.50 1.33
C TYR A 65 4.09 20.07 0.82
N LYS A 66 4.59 19.86 -0.40
CA LYS A 66 4.76 18.55 -1.01
C LYS A 66 5.98 18.51 -1.91
N GLY A 67 6.61 17.36 -2.03
CA GLY A 67 7.82 17.19 -2.82
C GLY A 67 8.04 15.75 -3.28
N MET A 68 8.97 15.61 -4.23
CA MET A 68 9.46 14.32 -4.70
C MET A 68 10.57 13.85 -3.77
N GLY A 69 10.48 12.61 -3.29
CA GLY A 69 11.45 11.99 -2.39
C GLY A 69 10.80 11.37 -1.15
N LEU A 70 11.65 10.88 -0.25
CA LEU A 70 11.25 10.33 1.04
C LEU A 70 10.87 11.45 2.01
N CYS A 71 10.11 11.14 3.05
CA CYS A 71 9.68 12.14 4.03
C CYS A 71 10.85 12.94 4.62
N ASN A 72 11.95 12.28 4.97
CA ASN A 72 13.14 12.92 5.51
C ASN A 72 13.97 13.73 4.48
N GLU A 73 13.72 13.53 3.19
CA GLU A 73 14.34 14.33 2.11
C GLU A 73 13.51 15.56 1.79
N VAL A 74 12.17 15.44 1.90
CA VAL A 74 11.22 16.49 1.54
C VAL A 74 10.98 17.46 2.70
N PHE A 75 10.85 16.95 3.92
CA PHE A 75 10.55 17.78 5.09
C PHE A 75 11.80 18.05 5.92
N THR A 76 12.27 19.30 5.88
CA THR A 76 13.28 19.81 6.80
C THR A 76 12.60 20.37 8.06
N PRO A 77 13.33 20.56 9.18
CA PRO A 77 12.78 21.21 10.37
C PRO A 77 12.10 22.55 10.06
N ASP A 78 12.73 23.41 9.29
CA ASP A 78 12.19 24.73 8.91
C ASP A 78 10.86 24.64 8.14
N ILE A 79 10.70 23.61 7.29
CA ILE A 79 9.47 23.38 6.54
C ILE A 79 8.35 22.95 7.50
N LEU A 80 8.65 22.03 8.43
CA LEU A 80 7.67 21.56 9.41
C LEU A 80 7.25 22.67 10.38
N GLU A 81 8.22 23.48 10.85
CA GLU A 81 7.97 24.64 11.70
C GLU A 81 7.14 25.74 11.00
N GLY A 82 7.18 25.76 9.65
CA GLY A 82 6.37 26.71 8.85
C GLY A 82 4.94 26.23 8.60
N LEU A 83 4.58 24.98 8.95
CA LEU A 83 3.25 24.42 8.76
C LEU A 83 2.42 24.49 10.04
N HIS A 84 1.64 25.56 10.18
CA HIS A 84 0.79 25.80 11.36
C HIS A 84 -0.66 25.42 11.14
N GLY A 85 -1.22 24.65 12.06
CA GLY A 85 -2.62 24.28 12.08
C GLY A 85 -2.88 23.04 12.94
N ASN A 86 -4.05 23.01 13.55
CA ASN A 86 -4.48 21.94 14.43
C ASN A 86 -5.31 20.85 13.73
N ILE A 87 -5.52 20.98 12.44
CA ILE A 87 -6.09 19.95 11.57
C ILE A 87 -5.21 19.79 10.34
N GLY A 88 -4.92 18.55 9.93
CA GLY A 88 -4.05 18.32 8.79
C GLY A 88 -4.24 16.95 8.14
N VAL A 89 -3.76 16.86 6.90
CA VAL A 89 -3.76 15.64 6.07
C VAL A 89 -2.38 15.46 5.46
N GLY A 90 -1.88 14.24 5.49
CA GLY A 90 -0.62 13.84 4.88
C GLY A 90 -0.76 12.65 3.95
N HIS A 91 0.20 12.49 3.04
CA HIS A 91 0.26 11.40 2.10
C HIS A 91 1.70 11.00 1.77
N VAL A 92 1.93 9.71 1.61
CA VAL A 92 3.10 9.13 0.94
C VAL A 92 2.64 8.42 -0.32
N ARG A 93 3.28 8.69 -1.46
CA ARG A 93 2.86 8.18 -2.77
C ARG A 93 3.89 7.26 -3.37
N TYR A 94 3.38 6.21 -4.03
CA TYR A 94 4.05 5.46 -5.07
C TYR A 94 3.20 5.55 -6.35
N SER A 95 3.79 5.78 -7.53
CA SER A 95 2.99 5.91 -8.74
C SER A 95 2.75 4.56 -9.41
N THR A 96 1.51 4.14 -9.40
CA THR A 96 0.99 3.04 -10.24
C THR A 96 0.18 3.64 -11.40
N ALA A 97 -0.53 4.75 -11.15
CA ALA A 97 -1.26 5.54 -12.13
C ALA A 97 -0.76 6.99 -12.17
N GLY A 98 -0.61 7.54 -13.36
CA GLY A 98 -0.14 8.90 -13.60
C GLY A 98 1.39 9.04 -13.59
N SER A 99 1.88 10.20 -14.03
CA SER A 99 3.31 10.48 -14.12
C SER A 99 3.94 10.72 -12.74
N SER A 100 5.24 10.38 -12.62
CA SER A 100 6.07 10.66 -11.44
C SER A 100 6.52 12.12 -11.44
N THR A 101 5.61 13.03 -11.11
CA THR A 101 5.86 14.47 -11.07
C THR A 101 5.32 15.09 -9.77
N ARG A 102 5.87 16.28 -9.42
CA ARG A 102 5.47 17.00 -8.20
C ARG A 102 3.98 17.38 -8.21
N GLU A 103 3.41 17.65 -9.37
CA GLU A 103 1.99 17.98 -9.54
C GLU A 103 1.10 16.84 -9.02
N ASN A 104 1.50 15.60 -9.28
CA ASN A 104 0.81 14.40 -8.86
C ASN A 104 1.05 14.00 -7.39
N ALA A 105 1.98 14.67 -6.68
CA ALA A 105 2.14 14.47 -5.26
C ALA A 105 0.88 14.91 -4.50
N GLN A 106 0.52 14.17 -3.46
CA GLN A 106 -0.63 14.44 -2.61
C GLN A 106 -0.16 14.96 -1.23
N PRO A 107 -1.03 15.64 -0.44
CA PRO A 107 -2.46 15.90 -0.69
C PRO A 107 -2.71 16.84 -1.87
N LEU A 108 -3.85 16.64 -2.56
CA LEU A 108 -4.36 17.61 -3.50
C LEU A 108 -5.06 18.74 -2.72
N VAL A 109 -4.62 19.98 -2.92
CA VAL A 109 -5.25 21.16 -2.32
C VAL A 109 -5.94 21.95 -3.43
N LEU A 110 -7.25 22.04 -3.35
CA LEU A 110 -8.10 22.64 -4.39
C LEU A 110 -8.99 23.73 -3.79
N ASN A 111 -9.03 24.86 -4.46
CA ASN A 111 -9.91 25.97 -4.12
C ASN A 111 -11.15 25.95 -5.04
N TYR A 112 -12.32 26.07 -4.45
CA TYR A 112 -13.59 26.12 -5.18
C TYR A 112 -14.59 27.04 -4.48
N VAL A 113 -15.78 27.21 -5.04
CA VAL A 113 -16.78 28.21 -4.58
C VAL A 113 -17.20 28.08 -3.10
N LYS A 114 -17.01 26.92 -2.47
CA LYS A 114 -17.34 26.70 -1.05
C LYS A 114 -16.13 26.74 -0.10
N GLY A 115 -14.95 27.05 -0.64
CA GLY A 115 -13.71 27.15 0.13
C GLY A 115 -12.59 26.27 -0.39
N THR A 116 -11.76 25.77 0.51
CA THR A 116 -10.63 24.91 0.20
C THR A 116 -10.91 23.45 0.61
N LEU A 117 -10.44 22.51 -0.19
CA LEU A 117 -10.46 21.09 0.08
C LEU A 117 -9.03 20.56 -0.06
N ALA A 118 -8.57 19.78 0.91
CA ALA A 118 -7.37 18.95 0.78
C ALA A 118 -7.77 17.47 0.79
N LEU A 119 -7.21 16.68 -0.13
CA LEU A 119 -7.58 15.27 -0.30
C LEU A 119 -6.32 14.41 -0.42
N ALA A 120 -6.26 13.36 0.38
CA ALA A 120 -5.32 12.25 0.27
C ALA A 120 -6.07 10.96 -0.05
N HIS A 121 -5.56 10.20 -1.01
CA HIS A 121 -6.17 8.98 -1.54
C HIS A 121 -5.15 7.87 -1.62
N ASN A 122 -5.49 6.71 -1.05
CA ASN A 122 -4.79 5.44 -1.27
C ASN A 122 -5.75 4.49 -2.00
N GLY A 123 -5.39 4.07 -3.20
CA GLY A 123 -6.15 3.16 -4.03
C GLY A 123 -6.16 3.54 -5.50
N ASN A 124 -7.04 2.91 -6.28
CA ASN A 124 -7.20 3.16 -7.72
C ASN A 124 -8.64 2.99 -8.16
N LEU A 125 -9.13 3.96 -8.96
CA LEU A 125 -10.46 3.91 -9.54
C LEU A 125 -10.44 3.20 -10.90
N VAL A 126 -11.28 2.19 -11.05
CA VAL A 126 -11.44 1.47 -12.34
C VAL A 126 -12.20 2.27 -13.39
N ASN A 127 -13.00 3.25 -12.97
CA ASN A 127 -13.77 4.12 -13.87
C ASN A 127 -13.26 5.57 -13.94
N ALA A 128 -12.06 5.85 -13.44
CA ALA A 128 -11.48 7.20 -13.47
C ALA A 128 -11.43 7.80 -14.89
N PRO A 129 -11.03 7.07 -15.95
CA PRO A 129 -10.95 7.62 -17.29
C PRO A 129 -12.29 8.07 -17.85
N GLU A 130 -13.36 7.31 -17.60
CA GLU A 130 -14.72 7.65 -18.04
C GLU A 130 -15.23 8.91 -17.33
N LEU A 131 -15.06 8.93 -16.00
CA LEU A 131 -15.46 10.08 -15.17
C LEU A 131 -14.66 11.34 -15.51
N ARG A 132 -13.37 11.20 -15.81
CA ARG A 132 -12.51 12.30 -16.24
C ARG A 132 -13.00 12.88 -17.56
N ARG A 133 -13.23 12.05 -18.57
CA ARG A 133 -13.80 12.47 -19.86
C ARG A 133 -15.15 13.21 -19.69
N GLU A 134 -16.07 12.68 -18.87
CA GLU A 134 -17.32 13.37 -18.56
C GLU A 134 -17.09 14.77 -17.98
N LEU A 135 -16.16 14.88 -17.02
CA LEU A 135 -15.83 16.16 -16.40
C LEU A 135 -15.21 17.15 -17.40
N GLU A 136 -14.26 16.70 -18.24
CA GLU A 136 -13.61 17.52 -19.28
C GLU A 136 -14.61 18.04 -20.32
N TYR A 137 -15.53 17.21 -20.80
CA TYR A 137 -16.63 17.64 -21.68
C TYR A 137 -17.56 18.67 -21.01
N ASN A 138 -17.62 18.70 -19.70
CA ASN A 138 -18.35 19.70 -18.93
C ASN A 138 -17.48 20.90 -18.49
N GLY A 139 -16.28 21.04 -19.07
CA GLY A 139 -15.41 22.19 -18.87
C GLY A 139 -14.45 22.10 -17.68
N ALA A 140 -14.26 20.92 -17.07
CA ALA A 140 -13.24 20.74 -16.05
C ALA A 140 -11.82 20.82 -16.65
N ILE A 141 -10.92 21.49 -15.97
CA ILE A 141 -9.51 21.64 -16.36
C ILE A 141 -8.67 20.94 -15.31
N PHE A 142 -8.12 19.79 -15.66
CA PHE A 142 -7.28 19.00 -14.76
C PHE A 142 -5.86 19.52 -14.70
N GLN A 143 -5.28 19.50 -13.50
CA GLN A 143 -3.90 19.91 -13.24
C GLN A 143 -2.97 18.70 -13.09
N THR A 144 -3.55 17.51 -12.85
CA THR A 144 -2.81 16.29 -12.60
C THR A 144 -3.29 15.16 -13.52
N THR A 145 -2.54 14.07 -13.53
CA THR A 145 -2.90 12.87 -14.28
C THR A 145 -3.45 11.74 -13.38
N ILE A 146 -3.65 12.02 -12.08
CA ILE A 146 -4.11 11.01 -11.11
C ILE A 146 -5.65 11.01 -10.97
N ASP A 147 -6.18 9.87 -10.61
CA ASP A 147 -7.60 9.63 -10.36
C ASP A 147 -8.13 10.39 -9.13
N SER A 148 -7.25 10.69 -8.18
CA SER A 148 -7.58 11.46 -6.98
C SER A 148 -8.15 12.84 -7.31
N GLU A 149 -7.73 13.47 -8.43
CA GLU A 149 -8.30 14.74 -8.88
C GLU A 149 -9.73 14.55 -9.42
N VAL A 150 -10.03 13.41 -10.04
CA VAL A 150 -11.40 13.04 -10.45
C VAL A 150 -12.30 12.94 -9.22
N ILE A 151 -11.84 12.28 -8.16
CA ILE A 151 -12.57 12.19 -6.88
C ILE A 151 -12.85 13.61 -6.33
N ALA A 152 -11.82 14.45 -6.28
CA ALA A 152 -11.94 15.81 -5.75
C ALA A 152 -12.93 16.67 -6.55
N TYR A 153 -12.93 16.57 -7.89
CA TYR A 153 -13.91 17.23 -8.74
C TYR A 153 -15.34 16.77 -8.47
N HIS A 154 -15.56 15.46 -8.31
CA HIS A 154 -16.90 14.95 -7.98
C HIS A 154 -17.38 15.44 -6.62
N ILE A 155 -16.51 15.43 -5.61
CA ILE A 155 -16.84 15.96 -4.29
C ILE A 155 -17.17 17.46 -4.37
N ALA A 156 -16.34 18.26 -5.05
CA ALA A 156 -16.57 19.70 -5.20
C ALA A 156 -17.88 20.01 -5.94
N ARG A 157 -18.19 19.25 -7.02
CA ARG A 157 -19.43 19.38 -7.81
C ARG A 157 -20.68 19.05 -6.96
N GLU A 158 -20.63 17.94 -6.23
CA GLU A 158 -21.72 17.56 -5.33
C GLU A 158 -21.88 18.58 -4.17
N ARG A 159 -20.76 19.10 -3.62
CA ARG A 159 -20.80 20.07 -2.52
C ARG A 159 -21.50 21.38 -2.87
N VAL A 160 -21.57 21.75 -4.12
CA VAL A 160 -22.34 22.92 -4.57
C VAL A 160 -23.85 22.72 -4.32
N ARG A 161 -24.31 21.46 -4.37
CA ARG A 161 -25.72 21.06 -4.30
C ARG A 161 -26.15 20.52 -2.91
N THR A 162 -25.17 20.15 -2.09
CA THR A 162 -25.41 19.55 -0.76
C THR A 162 -25.20 20.55 0.36
N SER A 163 -25.74 20.23 1.53
CA SER A 163 -25.62 21.07 2.73
C SER A 163 -24.26 20.92 3.40
N SER A 164 -23.60 19.76 3.26
CA SER A 164 -22.35 19.44 3.94
C SER A 164 -21.34 18.75 3.02
N VAL A 165 -20.06 18.68 3.43
CA VAL A 165 -18.99 17.99 2.68
C VAL A 165 -19.19 16.49 2.78
N GLU A 166 -19.56 15.96 3.93
CA GLU A 166 -19.81 14.53 4.15
C GLU A 166 -20.94 14.00 3.26
N GLU A 167 -22.01 14.78 3.06
CA GLU A 167 -23.08 14.44 2.11
C GLU A 167 -22.57 14.47 0.66
N ALA A 168 -21.69 15.41 0.32
CA ALA A 168 -21.04 15.45 -1.00
C ALA A 168 -20.14 14.25 -1.22
N VAL A 169 -19.40 13.80 -0.20
CA VAL A 169 -18.59 12.57 -0.25
C VAL A 169 -19.48 11.36 -0.48
N ALA A 170 -20.57 11.20 0.27
CA ALA A 170 -21.52 10.10 0.08
C ALA A 170 -22.08 10.06 -1.36
N ASN A 171 -22.42 11.23 -1.94
CA ASN A 171 -22.89 11.30 -3.30
C ASN A 171 -21.79 11.01 -4.36
N ALA A 172 -20.53 11.42 -4.11
CA ALA A 172 -19.40 11.07 -4.95
C ALA A 172 -19.15 9.56 -4.93
N MET A 173 -19.22 8.92 -3.75
CA MET A 173 -19.05 7.47 -3.59
C MET A 173 -20.06 6.63 -4.41
N LYS A 174 -21.24 7.16 -4.74
CA LYS A 174 -22.20 6.49 -5.64
C LYS A 174 -21.72 6.44 -7.09
N LYS A 175 -20.76 7.28 -7.49
CA LYS A 175 -20.27 7.42 -8.86
C LYS A 175 -18.92 6.78 -9.08
N ILE A 176 -18.01 6.94 -8.12
CA ILE A 176 -16.66 6.40 -8.21
C ILE A 176 -16.70 4.88 -7.96
N LYS A 177 -15.94 4.12 -8.76
CA LYS A 177 -15.80 2.67 -8.63
C LYS A 177 -14.32 2.31 -8.54
N GLY A 178 -13.96 1.45 -7.60
CA GLY A 178 -12.58 1.01 -7.39
C GLY A 178 -12.24 0.87 -5.93
N ALA A 179 -10.95 0.77 -5.65
CA ALA A 179 -10.41 0.76 -4.30
C ALA A 179 -10.07 2.18 -3.87
N TYR A 180 -10.49 2.57 -2.68
CA TYR A 180 -10.08 3.84 -2.11
C TYR A 180 -10.19 3.89 -0.58
N SER A 181 -9.16 4.44 0.03
CA SER A 181 -9.21 5.01 1.38
C SER A 181 -8.88 6.48 1.27
N LEU A 182 -9.84 7.32 1.67
CA LEU A 182 -9.75 8.78 1.52
C LEU A 182 -9.60 9.43 2.89
N VAL A 183 -8.69 10.39 2.99
CA VAL A 183 -8.71 11.38 4.07
C VAL A 183 -8.86 12.76 3.43
N ILE A 184 -9.94 13.43 3.80
CA ILE A 184 -10.37 14.70 3.21
C ILE A 184 -10.42 15.73 4.32
N MET A 185 -9.77 16.86 4.11
CA MET A 185 -9.82 18.01 5.01
C MET A 185 -10.50 19.20 4.33
N SER A 186 -11.50 19.74 4.98
CA SER A 186 -11.88 21.13 4.81
C SER A 186 -11.29 21.93 6.00
N PRO A 187 -11.22 23.25 5.98
CA PRO A 187 -10.55 24.02 7.05
C PRO A 187 -11.02 23.75 8.49
N ARG A 188 -12.13 23.07 8.70
CA ARG A 188 -12.72 22.81 10.03
C ARG A 188 -13.28 21.40 10.22
N LYS A 189 -13.09 20.53 9.27
CA LYS A 189 -13.58 19.14 9.33
C LYS A 189 -12.56 18.21 8.70
N MET A 190 -12.40 17.04 9.29
CA MET A 190 -11.71 15.92 8.70
C MET A 190 -12.70 14.79 8.41
N ILE A 191 -12.60 14.19 7.24
CA ILE A 191 -13.49 13.13 6.77
C ILE A 191 -12.65 11.97 6.31
N GLY A 192 -12.91 10.78 6.87
CA GLY A 192 -12.42 9.51 6.35
C GLY A 192 -13.51 8.83 5.56
N ALA A 193 -13.19 8.26 4.40
CA ALA A 193 -14.12 7.43 3.66
C ALA A 193 -13.40 6.21 3.11
N ARG A 194 -14.00 5.04 3.27
CA ARG A 194 -13.47 3.77 2.78
C ARG A 194 -14.40 3.20 1.72
N ASP A 195 -13.85 2.60 0.67
CA ASP A 195 -14.68 2.00 -0.38
C ASP A 195 -15.62 0.90 0.16
N PRO A 196 -16.77 0.65 -0.49
CA PRO A 196 -17.76 -0.30 0.01
C PRO A 196 -17.30 -1.76 0.08
N PHE A 197 -16.25 -2.12 -0.66
CA PHE A 197 -15.65 -3.46 -0.64
C PHE A 197 -14.58 -3.58 0.45
N GLY A 198 -14.01 -2.45 0.89
CA GLY A 198 -12.95 -2.40 1.90
C GLY A 198 -11.60 -2.89 1.40
N PHE A 199 -11.28 -2.67 0.12
CA PHE A 199 -10.02 -3.12 -0.48
C PHE A 199 -8.81 -2.66 0.30
N LYS A 200 -8.77 -1.36 0.65
CA LYS A 200 -7.64 -0.74 1.34
C LYS A 200 -7.94 -0.49 2.81
N PRO A 201 -6.92 -0.56 3.69
CA PRO A 201 -7.11 -0.30 5.11
C PRO A 201 -7.31 1.19 5.40
N LEU A 202 -8.12 1.48 6.42
CA LEU A 202 -8.24 2.78 7.06
C LEU A 202 -8.69 2.57 8.50
N CYS A 203 -7.99 3.14 9.46
CA CYS A 203 -8.34 3.03 10.86
C CYS A 203 -8.40 4.38 11.58
N ILE A 204 -9.04 4.38 12.75
CA ILE A 204 -9.19 5.52 13.63
C ILE A 204 -8.26 5.33 14.81
N GLY A 205 -7.48 6.35 15.11
CA GLY A 205 -6.68 6.47 16.32
C GLY A 205 -7.10 7.65 17.18
N LYS A 206 -6.64 7.64 18.42
CA LYS A 206 -6.81 8.74 19.37
C LYS A 206 -5.51 9.00 20.10
N LYS A 207 -5.11 10.27 20.21
CA LYS A 207 -3.99 10.71 21.03
C LYS A 207 -4.46 11.91 21.86
N GLU A 208 -4.50 11.74 23.18
CA GLU A 208 -5.00 12.78 24.07
C GLU A 208 -6.38 13.32 23.61
N ASN A 209 -6.47 14.60 23.20
CA ASN A 209 -7.68 15.22 22.67
C ASN A 209 -7.69 15.34 21.14
N ALA A 210 -6.88 14.53 20.44
CA ALA A 210 -6.83 14.48 18.99
C ALA A 210 -7.38 13.17 18.45
N TYR A 211 -8.05 13.23 17.28
CA TYR A 211 -8.43 12.06 16.49
C TYR A 211 -7.60 11.95 15.23
N ILE A 212 -7.32 10.70 14.84
CA ILE A 212 -6.46 10.36 13.73
C ILE A 212 -7.19 9.42 12.79
N LEU A 213 -7.01 9.63 11.49
CA LEU A 213 -7.39 8.71 10.42
C LEU A 213 -6.13 8.28 9.69
N VAL A 214 -5.87 6.98 9.56
CA VAL A 214 -4.62 6.50 9.00
C VAL A 214 -4.76 5.15 8.31
N SER A 215 -3.94 4.92 7.28
CA SER A 215 -3.94 3.66 6.53
C SER A 215 -3.62 2.44 7.39
N GLU A 216 -2.62 2.53 8.27
CA GLU A 216 -2.18 1.39 9.09
C GLU A 216 -2.02 1.74 10.57
N SER A 217 -2.39 0.80 11.43
CA SER A 217 -2.29 0.95 12.89
C SER A 217 -0.85 1.08 13.41
N CYS A 218 0.16 0.59 12.68
CA CYS A 218 1.57 0.76 13.05
C CYS A 218 1.99 2.25 13.13
N ALA A 219 1.37 3.12 12.33
CA ALA A 219 1.65 4.55 12.38
C ALA A 219 1.10 5.21 13.65
N LEU A 220 0.04 4.66 14.24
CA LEU A 220 -0.47 5.12 15.55
C LEU A 220 0.55 4.85 16.66
N ALA A 221 1.11 3.64 16.67
CA ALA A 221 2.13 3.28 17.66
C ALA A 221 3.37 4.18 17.58
N THR A 222 3.74 4.63 16.35
CA THR A 222 4.91 5.51 16.15
C THR A 222 4.75 6.88 16.82
N ILE A 223 3.52 7.36 16.99
CA ILE A 223 3.21 8.67 17.59
C ILE A 223 2.55 8.54 18.97
N ASP A 224 2.65 7.38 19.60
CA ASP A 224 2.03 7.09 20.91
C ASP A 224 0.50 7.33 20.92
N ALA A 225 -0.18 7.00 19.82
CA ALA A 225 -1.64 7.08 19.72
C ALA A 225 -2.28 5.70 19.94
N GLU A 226 -3.45 5.70 20.56
CA GLU A 226 -4.25 4.50 20.77
C GLU A 226 -5.03 4.13 19.50
N PHE A 227 -5.07 2.85 19.16
CA PHE A 227 -5.96 2.31 18.12
C PHE A 227 -7.39 2.26 18.69
N VAL A 228 -8.33 2.91 18.00
CA VAL A 228 -9.74 2.91 18.38
C VAL A 228 -10.49 1.78 17.68
N ARG A 229 -10.49 1.79 16.34
CA ARG A 229 -11.08 0.76 15.48
C ARG A 229 -10.73 0.98 14.01
N ASP A 230 -10.96 -0.03 13.20
CA ASP A 230 -10.99 0.15 11.75
C ASP A 230 -12.22 0.94 11.29
N VAL A 231 -12.11 1.65 10.17
CA VAL A 231 -13.23 2.22 9.44
C VAL A 231 -13.89 1.09 8.63
N GLU A 232 -15.18 0.89 8.81
CA GLU A 232 -15.88 -0.20 8.11
C GLU A 232 -15.91 0.02 6.58
N PRO A 233 -15.94 -1.04 5.77
CA PRO A 233 -16.14 -0.90 4.32
C PRO A 233 -17.42 -0.13 3.99
N GLY A 234 -17.31 0.97 3.24
CA GLY A 234 -18.40 1.88 2.89
C GLY A 234 -18.71 2.94 3.95
N GLU A 235 -18.03 2.95 5.09
CA GLU A 235 -18.25 3.95 6.12
C GLU A 235 -17.62 5.29 5.76
N ILE A 236 -18.33 6.37 6.10
CA ILE A 236 -17.83 7.74 6.09
C ILE A 236 -17.76 8.22 7.54
N VAL A 237 -16.56 8.54 8.00
CA VAL A 237 -16.28 9.08 9.33
C VAL A 237 -16.07 10.58 9.22
N THR A 238 -16.81 11.36 9.99
CA THR A 238 -16.66 12.83 10.04
C THR A 238 -16.19 13.24 11.42
N ILE A 239 -15.07 13.95 11.49
CA ILE A 239 -14.47 14.48 12.70
C ILE A 239 -14.59 16.01 12.69
N THR A 240 -15.25 16.54 13.71
CA THR A 240 -15.42 17.98 13.94
C THR A 240 -15.10 18.28 15.40
N LYS A 241 -15.12 19.56 15.79
CA LYS A 241 -14.99 19.95 17.19
C LYS A 241 -16.05 19.32 18.13
N ASP A 242 -17.17 18.84 17.56
CA ASP A 242 -18.25 18.17 18.32
C ASP A 242 -17.98 16.65 18.48
N GLY A 243 -16.85 16.14 17.98
CA GLY A 243 -16.42 14.74 18.04
C GLY A 243 -16.56 14.00 16.72
N ILE A 244 -16.67 12.66 16.80
CA ILE A 244 -16.77 11.76 15.65
C ILE A 244 -18.21 11.41 15.35
N ARG A 245 -18.57 11.40 14.06
CA ARG A 245 -19.82 10.86 13.52
C ARG A 245 -19.53 9.83 12.44
N SER A 246 -20.33 8.78 12.39
CA SER A 246 -20.26 7.70 11.41
C SER A 246 -21.52 7.72 10.53
N ASP A 247 -21.34 7.65 9.23
CA ASP A 247 -22.39 7.43 8.23
C ASP A 247 -22.10 6.11 7.50
N LYS A 248 -23.02 5.16 7.62
CA LYS A 248 -22.93 3.82 7.01
C LYS A 248 -23.84 3.63 5.81
N SER A 249 -24.35 4.73 5.25
CA SER A 249 -25.28 4.70 4.10
C SER A 249 -24.69 4.08 2.84
N MET A 250 -23.34 4.03 2.73
CA MET A 250 -22.61 3.45 1.60
C MET A 250 -22.08 2.04 1.88
N CYS A 251 -22.30 1.49 3.09
CA CYS A 251 -21.94 0.09 3.40
C CYS A 251 -22.79 -0.87 2.56
N LEU A 252 -22.15 -1.96 2.08
CA LEU A 252 -22.87 -3.00 1.35
C LEU A 252 -23.87 -3.70 2.28
N PRO A 253 -25.11 -3.95 1.82
CA PRO A 253 -26.11 -4.66 2.62
C PRO A 253 -25.69 -6.10 2.97
N ASP A 254 -24.88 -6.73 2.11
CA ASP A 254 -24.32 -8.07 2.28
C ASP A 254 -22.81 -7.97 2.47
N ALA A 255 -22.35 -8.16 3.70
CA ALA A 255 -20.93 -8.12 4.05
C ALA A 255 -20.10 -9.20 3.32
N LYS A 256 -20.72 -10.30 2.84
CA LYS A 256 -20.03 -11.33 2.06
C LYS A 256 -19.52 -10.83 0.70
N LYS A 257 -20.03 -9.68 0.23
CA LYS A 257 -19.57 -9.03 -1.00
C LYS A 257 -18.39 -8.09 -0.78
N GLN A 258 -17.94 -7.91 0.46
CA GLN A 258 -16.71 -7.20 0.75
C GLN A 258 -15.50 -7.95 0.18
N ALA A 259 -14.40 -7.25 -0.06
CA ALA A 259 -13.26 -7.82 -0.80
C ALA A 259 -11.94 -7.14 -0.38
N ARG A 260 -11.52 -7.36 0.85
CA ARG A 260 -10.24 -6.84 1.36
C ARG A 260 -9.09 -7.36 0.54
N CYS A 261 -8.13 -6.54 0.19
CA CYS A 261 -6.97 -7.00 -0.54
C CYS A 261 -6.18 -8.03 0.30
N VAL A 262 -6.14 -9.28 -0.16
CA VAL A 262 -5.41 -10.33 0.56
C VAL A 262 -3.91 -10.04 0.63
N PHE A 263 -3.39 -9.28 -0.34
CA PHE A 263 -1.98 -8.95 -0.42
C PHE A 263 -1.53 -7.96 0.66
N GLU A 264 -2.46 -7.26 1.30
CA GLU A 264 -2.17 -6.49 2.53
C GLU A 264 -1.67 -7.42 3.65
N TYR A 265 -2.28 -8.59 3.84
CA TYR A 265 -1.83 -9.58 4.82
C TYR A 265 -0.52 -10.26 4.42
N ILE A 266 -0.32 -10.50 3.12
CA ILE A 266 0.86 -11.20 2.61
C ILE A 266 2.09 -10.31 2.60
N TYR A 267 1.97 -9.07 2.12
CA TYR A 267 3.13 -8.23 1.83
C TYR A 267 3.02 -6.77 2.26
N PHE A 268 1.96 -6.02 1.85
CA PHE A 268 1.98 -4.55 1.93
C PHE A 268 2.01 -4.00 3.34
N ALA A 269 1.06 -4.43 4.19
CA ALA A 269 1.00 -3.91 5.54
C ALA A 269 2.23 -4.34 6.34
N ARG A 270 2.67 -3.49 7.25
CA ARG A 270 3.76 -3.86 8.16
C ARG A 270 3.32 -5.01 9.09
N PRO A 271 4.23 -5.91 9.48
CA PRO A 271 3.88 -7.03 10.36
C PRO A 271 3.26 -6.61 11.70
N ASP A 272 3.62 -5.43 12.20
CA ASP A 272 3.10 -4.83 13.43
C ASP A 272 1.75 -4.12 13.26
N SER A 273 1.14 -4.22 12.08
CA SER A 273 -0.20 -3.69 11.81
C SER A 273 -1.30 -4.71 12.07
N VAL A 274 -2.49 -4.18 12.39
CA VAL A 274 -3.76 -4.91 12.42
C VAL A 274 -4.65 -4.34 11.32
N PHE A 275 -5.28 -5.21 10.53
CA PHE A 275 -6.18 -4.84 9.45
C PHE A 275 -7.51 -5.58 9.60
N ASP A 276 -8.59 -4.82 9.82
CA ASP A 276 -9.93 -5.33 10.11
C ASP A 276 -9.94 -6.40 11.24
N GLY A 277 -9.20 -6.12 12.31
CA GLY A 277 -9.10 -6.97 13.48
C GLY A 277 -8.11 -8.13 13.36
N VAL A 278 -7.54 -8.38 12.17
CA VAL A 278 -6.60 -9.48 11.92
C VAL A 278 -5.15 -8.98 11.97
N SER A 279 -4.31 -9.66 12.76
CA SER A 279 -2.88 -9.37 12.86
C SER A 279 -2.14 -9.81 11.61
N VAL A 280 -1.48 -8.87 10.94
CA VAL A 280 -0.65 -9.15 9.76
C VAL A 280 0.48 -10.12 10.08
N TYR A 281 1.10 -9.99 11.25
CA TYR A 281 2.14 -10.91 11.69
C TYR A 281 1.63 -12.35 11.83
N HIS A 282 0.47 -12.53 12.47
CA HIS A 282 -0.13 -13.88 12.63
C HIS A 282 -0.55 -14.46 11.29
N SER A 283 -1.09 -13.67 10.37
CA SER A 283 -1.42 -14.10 9.00
C SER A 283 -0.19 -14.66 8.29
N ARG A 284 0.95 -13.97 8.35
CA ARG A 284 2.20 -14.43 7.74
C ARG A 284 2.78 -15.67 8.41
N LEU A 285 2.75 -15.74 9.74
CA LEU A 285 3.12 -16.98 10.46
C LEU A 285 2.27 -18.16 10.00
N HIS A 286 0.94 -17.94 9.89
CA HIS A 286 0.01 -18.97 9.46
C HIS A 286 0.26 -19.43 8.02
N ALA A 287 0.55 -18.52 7.11
CA ALA A 287 0.95 -18.84 5.73
C ALA A 287 2.16 -19.81 5.70
N GLY A 288 3.16 -19.54 6.54
CA GLY A 288 4.32 -20.42 6.68
C GLY A 288 3.97 -21.82 7.19
N ARG A 289 3.10 -21.92 8.19
CA ARG A 289 2.61 -23.21 8.69
C ARG A 289 1.85 -24.00 7.62
N CYS A 290 0.97 -23.33 6.87
CA CYS A 290 0.26 -23.95 5.76
C CYS A 290 1.22 -24.48 4.69
N LEU A 291 2.28 -23.75 4.36
CA LEU A 291 3.31 -24.20 3.43
C LEU A 291 4.03 -25.48 3.93
N ALA A 292 4.32 -25.56 5.23
CA ALA A 292 4.97 -26.74 5.82
C ALA A 292 4.06 -27.97 5.77
N ILE A 293 2.76 -27.78 6.04
CA ILE A 293 1.75 -28.88 5.98
C ILE A 293 1.55 -29.36 4.54
N ASP A 294 1.36 -28.40 3.60
CA ASP A 294 0.93 -28.71 2.24
C ASP A 294 2.09 -29.16 1.32
N SER A 295 3.32 -28.77 1.63
CA SER A 295 4.50 -29.07 0.82
C SER A 295 5.75 -29.29 1.67
N PRO A 296 5.78 -30.33 2.51
CA PRO A 296 6.93 -30.66 3.33
C PRO A 296 8.14 -31.02 2.48
N VAL A 297 9.34 -30.64 2.94
CA VAL A 297 10.63 -30.95 2.31
C VAL A 297 11.64 -31.27 3.41
N ASP A 298 12.47 -32.28 3.17
CA ASP A 298 13.60 -32.59 4.07
C ASP A 298 14.75 -31.60 3.81
N ALA A 299 15.09 -30.81 4.81
CA ALA A 299 16.10 -29.76 4.73
C ALA A 299 16.77 -29.51 6.10
N ASP A 300 17.86 -28.74 6.07
CA ASP A 300 18.67 -28.52 7.27
C ASP A 300 18.37 -27.15 7.92
N ILE A 301 17.78 -26.20 7.16
CA ILE A 301 17.49 -24.84 7.65
C ILE A 301 16.35 -24.20 6.85
N VAL A 302 15.52 -23.42 7.55
CA VAL A 302 14.50 -22.54 6.96
C VAL A 302 14.97 -21.10 7.07
N VAL A 303 14.89 -20.36 5.97
CA VAL A 303 15.30 -18.94 5.91
C VAL A 303 14.24 -18.11 5.20
N GLY A 304 14.04 -16.86 5.65
CA GLY A 304 13.15 -15.91 4.98
C GLY A 304 13.93 -14.93 4.12
N VAL A 305 13.36 -14.57 2.98
CA VAL A 305 13.83 -13.40 2.21
C VAL A 305 13.37 -12.14 2.97
N PRO A 306 14.32 -11.31 3.44
CA PRO A 306 13.95 -10.19 4.30
C PRO A 306 13.30 -9.04 3.51
N GLU A 307 12.29 -8.37 4.07
CA GLU A 307 11.78 -8.65 5.42
C GLU A 307 10.46 -9.41 5.40
N SER A 308 9.76 -9.42 4.26
CA SER A 308 8.42 -9.99 4.06
C SER A 308 8.37 -11.50 4.33
N GLY A 309 9.37 -12.26 3.88
CA GLY A 309 9.43 -13.71 4.06
C GLY A 309 9.75 -14.19 5.48
N ASN A 310 10.25 -13.31 6.37
CA ASN A 310 10.76 -13.74 7.67
C ASN A 310 9.69 -14.35 8.58
N ALA A 311 8.51 -13.76 8.69
CA ALA A 311 7.44 -14.27 9.55
C ALA A 311 6.90 -15.61 9.01
N ALA A 312 6.74 -15.76 7.69
CA ALA A 312 6.33 -17.01 7.08
C ALA A 312 7.40 -18.10 7.24
N ALA A 313 8.70 -17.77 7.15
CA ALA A 313 9.80 -18.69 7.41
C ALA A 313 9.80 -19.18 8.86
N LEU A 314 9.54 -18.30 9.82
CA LEU A 314 9.38 -18.69 11.22
C LEU A 314 8.18 -19.63 11.39
N GLY A 315 7.03 -19.31 10.77
CA GLY A 315 5.83 -20.16 10.81
C GLY A 315 6.09 -21.56 10.22
N TYR A 316 6.81 -21.64 9.10
CA TYR A 316 7.22 -22.90 8.48
C TYR A 316 8.12 -23.72 9.43
N SER A 317 9.12 -23.06 10.04
CA SER A 317 10.03 -23.71 11.01
C SER A 317 9.28 -24.26 12.22
N MET A 318 8.35 -23.50 12.78
CA MET A 318 7.55 -23.93 13.94
C MET A 318 6.70 -25.18 13.64
N GLU A 319 6.17 -25.31 12.42
CA GLU A 319 5.34 -26.42 12.02
C GLU A 319 6.16 -27.65 11.61
N SER A 320 7.23 -27.44 10.83
CA SER A 320 8.06 -28.53 10.29
C SER A 320 9.07 -29.08 11.30
N GLY A 321 9.42 -28.31 12.37
CA GLY A 321 10.50 -28.62 13.27
C GLY A 321 11.91 -28.38 12.70
N ILE A 322 12.04 -27.94 11.44
CA ILE A 322 13.33 -27.60 10.84
C ILE A 322 13.79 -26.24 11.39
N PRO A 323 15.06 -26.12 11.85
CA PRO A 323 15.54 -24.89 12.46
C PRO A 323 15.39 -23.64 11.56
N TYR A 324 14.88 -22.55 12.12
CA TYR A 324 14.91 -21.23 11.49
C TYR A 324 16.30 -20.61 11.64
N GLY A 325 16.81 -19.98 10.58
CA GLY A 325 18.07 -19.26 10.62
C GLY A 325 18.10 -18.02 9.74
N THR A 326 19.05 -17.14 10.01
CA THR A 326 19.29 -15.96 9.18
C THR A 326 20.32 -16.29 8.10
N ALA A 327 19.88 -16.33 6.86
CA ALA A 327 20.78 -16.51 5.71
C ALA A 327 21.10 -15.19 4.99
N PHE A 328 20.30 -14.17 5.20
CA PHE A 328 20.42 -12.89 4.50
C PHE A 328 20.65 -11.73 5.48
N VAL A 329 21.53 -10.83 5.08
CA VAL A 329 21.73 -9.54 5.75
C VAL A 329 21.34 -8.43 4.78
N LYS A 330 20.32 -7.67 5.15
CA LYS A 330 19.90 -6.49 4.41
C LYS A 330 20.74 -5.29 4.85
N ASN A 331 21.30 -4.57 3.87
CA ASN A 331 22.00 -3.34 4.14
C ASN A 331 20.99 -2.20 4.39
N SER A 332 20.76 -1.88 5.67
CA SER A 332 19.81 -0.84 6.09
C SER A 332 20.24 0.59 5.70
N TYR A 333 21.51 0.79 5.37
CA TYR A 333 22.05 2.10 4.97
C TYR A 333 21.90 2.39 3.49
N VAL A 334 21.50 1.42 2.67
CA VAL A 334 21.24 1.60 1.25
C VAL A 334 19.77 1.95 1.07
N GLY A 335 19.48 3.25 0.95
CA GLY A 335 18.16 3.73 0.58
C GLY A 335 17.78 3.33 -0.87
N ARG A 336 16.49 3.43 -1.22
CA ARG A 336 16.01 3.18 -2.60
C ARG A 336 16.52 4.22 -3.61
N THR A 337 17.08 5.32 -3.14
CA THR A 337 17.66 6.42 -3.93
C THR A 337 19.06 6.13 -4.49
N PHE A 338 19.59 4.93 -4.34
CA PHE A 338 20.91 4.61 -4.85
C PHE A 338 20.97 4.77 -6.38
N ILE A 339 21.68 5.81 -6.84
CA ILE A 339 21.90 6.13 -8.25
C ILE A 339 22.71 5.02 -8.90
N LYS A 340 22.18 4.37 -9.95
CA LYS A 340 22.87 3.30 -10.68
C LYS A 340 23.46 3.84 -11.98
N PRO A 341 24.76 3.60 -12.26
CA PRO A 341 25.27 3.71 -13.61
C PRO A 341 24.88 2.48 -14.42
N LYS A 342 24.21 2.69 -15.56
CA LYS A 342 23.93 1.75 -16.67
C LYS A 342 23.44 0.31 -16.39
N GLN A 343 22.80 -0.28 -17.38
CA GLN A 343 22.04 -1.53 -17.45
C GLN A 343 22.76 -2.82 -16.98
N SER A 344 24.09 -2.84 -16.89
CA SER A 344 24.88 -3.94 -16.29
C SER A 344 24.78 -4.02 -14.75
N SER A 345 24.07 -3.09 -14.11
CA SER A 345 24.10 -2.88 -12.67
C SER A 345 22.89 -3.45 -11.89
N ARG A 346 21.94 -4.15 -12.54
CA ARG A 346 20.79 -4.76 -11.83
C ARG A 346 21.24 -5.85 -10.85
N VAL A 347 22.16 -6.72 -11.27
CA VAL A 347 22.79 -7.74 -10.41
C VAL A 347 23.54 -7.09 -9.24
N SER A 348 24.23 -5.98 -9.50
CA SER A 348 24.93 -5.22 -8.47
C SER A 348 23.98 -4.59 -7.46
N ALA A 349 22.77 -4.20 -7.85
CA ALA A 349 21.82 -3.55 -6.97
C ALA A 349 21.22 -4.48 -5.90
N VAL A 350 20.87 -5.71 -6.29
CA VAL A 350 20.41 -6.70 -5.30
C VAL A 350 21.56 -7.07 -4.37
N LYS A 351 22.78 -7.29 -4.89
CA LYS A 351 23.96 -7.58 -4.07
C LYS A 351 24.36 -6.46 -3.11
N VAL A 352 24.11 -5.19 -3.47
CA VAL A 352 24.37 -4.06 -2.56
C VAL A 352 23.35 -4.00 -1.43
N LYS A 353 22.10 -4.43 -1.69
CA LYS A 353 21.02 -4.43 -0.71
C LYS A 353 20.97 -5.68 0.16
N LEU A 354 21.36 -6.84 -0.40
CA LEU A 354 21.18 -8.14 0.23
C LEU A 354 22.46 -8.97 0.08
N ASN A 355 23.00 -9.41 1.20
CA ASN A 355 24.16 -10.31 1.25
C ASN A 355 23.78 -11.64 1.88
N VAL A 356 24.37 -12.75 1.38
CA VAL A 356 24.17 -14.08 1.97
C VAL A 356 25.25 -14.36 3.02
N LEU A 357 24.84 -14.86 4.18
CA LEU A 357 25.73 -15.39 5.22
C LEU A 357 26.18 -16.80 4.80
N LYS A 358 27.36 -16.89 4.21
CA LYS A 358 27.93 -18.15 3.72
C LYS A 358 27.97 -19.23 4.79
N GLU A 359 28.37 -18.89 6.00
CA GLU A 359 28.46 -19.82 7.14
C GLU A 359 27.11 -20.42 7.55
N ALA A 360 26.03 -19.69 7.29
CA ALA A 360 24.68 -20.16 7.60
C ALA A 360 24.18 -21.22 6.61
N VAL A 361 24.63 -21.20 5.35
CA VAL A 361 24.04 -21.98 4.25
C VAL A 361 24.98 -22.98 3.59
N ALA A 362 26.30 -22.82 3.73
CA ALA A 362 27.29 -23.69 3.06
C ALA A 362 27.11 -25.17 3.45
N GLY A 363 26.98 -26.03 2.45
CA GLY A 363 26.80 -27.47 2.61
C GLY A 363 25.40 -27.90 3.08
N LYS A 364 24.46 -26.97 3.26
CA LYS A 364 23.10 -27.23 3.74
C LYS A 364 22.08 -27.28 2.63
N ARG A 365 21.00 -28.05 2.88
CA ARG A 365 19.74 -27.99 2.13
C ARG A 365 18.90 -26.88 2.75
N VAL A 366 18.56 -25.87 1.96
CA VAL A 366 17.96 -24.61 2.43
C VAL A 366 16.52 -24.55 1.93
N ILE A 367 15.56 -24.33 2.83
CA ILE A 367 14.22 -23.87 2.49
C ILE A 367 14.23 -22.35 2.53
N MET A 368 14.04 -21.72 1.38
CA MET A 368 13.92 -20.28 1.23
C MET A 368 12.46 -19.90 1.09
N ILE A 369 11.97 -19.03 1.98
CA ILE A 369 10.60 -18.56 1.95
C ILE A 369 10.56 -17.10 1.50
N ASP A 370 9.76 -16.82 0.46
CA ASP A 370 9.50 -15.50 -0.07
C ASP A 370 8.00 -15.21 -0.08
N ASP A 371 7.59 -13.95 -0.18
CA ASP A 371 6.18 -13.57 -0.22
C ASP A 371 5.54 -13.86 -1.59
N SER A 372 6.25 -13.62 -2.68
CA SER A 372 5.70 -13.68 -4.04
C SER A 372 6.79 -13.83 -5.11
N ILE A 373 6.41 -14.32 -6.29
CA ILE A 373 7.22 -14.30 -7.51
C ILE A 373 6.40 -13.66 -8.61
N VAL A 374 6.84 -12.48 -9.10
CA VAL A 374 6.16 -11.74 -10.17
C VAL A 374 6.78 -12.04 -11.54
N ARG A 375 8.01 -11.60 -11.78
CA ARG A 375 8.77 -11.82 -13.04
C ARG A 375 9.85 -12.90 -12.92
N GLY A 376 10.19 -13.31 -11.70
CA GLY A 376 11.17 -14.36 -11.41
C GLY A 376 12.63 -13.96 -11.45
N THR A 377 12.98 -12.76 -11.92
CA THR A 377 14.39 -12.29 -12.01
C THR A 377 15.04 -12.14 -10.65
N THR A 378 14.33 -11.58 -9.67
CA THR A 378 14.83 -11.43 -8.29
C THR A 378 14.98 -12.80 -7.63
N SER A 379 13.99 -13.68 -7.74
CA SER A 379 14.04 -15.02 -7.15
C SER A 379 15.19 -15.86 -7.74
N HIS A 380 15.39 -15.80 -9.06
CA HIS A 380 16.55 -16.42 -9.72
C HIS A 380 17.88 -15.92 -9.15
N LEU A 381 18.00 -14.60 -8.97
CA LEU A 381 19.23 -14.01 -8.43
C LEU A 381 19.48 -14.43 -6.97
N ILE A 382 18.45 -14.47 -6.14
CA ILE A 382 18.55 -14.87 -4.72
C ILE A 382 18.93 -16.36 -4.63
N VAL A 383 18.29 -17.23 -5.41
CA VAL A 383 18.65 -18.66 -5.50
C VAL A 383 20.10 -18.82 -5.92
N LYS A 384 20.53 -18.08 -6.95
CA LYS A 384 21.94 -18.09 -7.39
C LYS A 384 22.89 -17.63 -6.28
N MET A 385 22.54 -16.60 -5.52
CA MET A 385 23.38 -16.13 -4.39
C MET A 385 23.53 -17.20 -3.29
N LEU A 386 22.47 -17.96 -2.98
CA LEU A 386 22.54 -19.08 -2.04
C LEU A 386 23.45 -20.20 -2.58
N ARG A 387 23.35 -20.52 -3.87
CA ARG A 387 24.22 -21.51 -4.54
C ARG A 387 25.68 -21.07 -4.52
N ASP A 388 25.95 -19.82 -4.89
CA ASP A 388 27.29 -19.24 -4.89
C ASP A 388 27.90 -19.22 -3.47
N ALA A 389 27.06 -19.12 -2.42
CA ALA A 389 27.47 -19.23 -1.02
C ALA A 389 27.66 -20.69 -0.55
N GLY A 390 27.42 -21.69 -1.40
CA GLY A 390 27.67 -23.09 -1.13
C GLY A 390 26.47 -23.89 -0.61
N ALA A 391 25.25 -23.41 -0.75
CA ALA A 391 24.06 -24.21 -0.44
C ALA A 391 24.02 -25.47 -1.32
N LYS A 392 23.75 -26.61 -0.70
CA LYS A 392 23.68 -27.93 -1.36
C LYS A 392 22.40 -28.06 -2.19
N GLU A 393 21.29 -27.65 -1.60
CA GLU A 393 19.98 -27.60 -2.23
C GLU A 393 19.26 -26.31 -1.83
N VAL A 394 18.40 -25.78 -2.72
CA VAL A 394 17.57 -24.60 -2.46
C VAL A 394 16.11 -24.90 -2.84
N HIS A 395 15.27 -25.04 -1.83
CA HIS A 395 13.86 -25.30 -1.97
C HIS A 395 13.09 -23.99 -1.74
N VAL A 396 12.43 -23.50 -2.79
CA VAL A 396 11.70 -22.22 -2.73
C VAL A 396 10.25 -22.47 -2.34
N LYS A 397 9.77 -21.75 -1.33
CA LYS A 397 8.37 -21.72 -0.90
C LYS A 397 7.87 -20.27 -0.97
N VAL A 398 6.71 -20.08 -1.57
CA VAL A 398 6.10 -18.77 -1.76
C VAL A 398 4.83 -18.67 -0.94
N SER A 399 4.74 -17.67 -0.05
CA SER A 399 3.59 -17.51 0.87
C SER A 399 2.36 -16.87 0.22
N ALA A 400 2.34 -16.79 -1.10
CA ALA A 400 1.19 -16.44 -1.92
C ALA A 400 0.97 -17.49 -3.02
N PRO A 401 -0.23 -17.56 -3.62
CA PRO A 401 -0.43 -18.26 -4.90
C PRO A 401 0.33 -17.56 -6.06
N PRO A 402 0.50 -18.22 -7.22
CA PRO A 402 1.10 -17.57 -8.38
C PRO A 402 0.21 -16.44 -8.91
N PHE A 403 0.83 -15.30 -9.26
CA PHE A 403 0.15 -14.21 -9.94
C PHE A 403 -0.17 -14.58 -11.39
N LEU A 404 -1.45 -14.57 -11.75
CA LEU A 404 -1.95 -14.92 -13.08
C LEU A 404 -2.57 -13.72 -13.80
N HIS A 405 -3.05 -12.73 -13.06
CA HIS A 405 -3.81 -11.60 -13.58
C HIS A 405 -3.32 -10.26 -13.03
N PRO A 406 -3.46 -9.16 -13.79
CA PRO A 406 -3.13 -7.82 -13.31
C PRO A 406 -4.05 -7.36 -12.18
N CYS A 407 -3.61 -6.38 -11.39
CA CYS A 407 -4.46 -5.71 -10.40
C CYS A 407 -4.98 -4.38 -10.94
N TYR A 408 -6.26 -4.08 -10.65
CA TYR A 408 -6.90 -2.80 -11.00
C TYR A 408 -7.29 -1.98 -9.75
N PHE A 409 -6.96 -2.47 -8.54
CA PHE A 409 -7.40 -1.92 -7.25
C PHE A 409 -6.26 -1.33 -6.41
N GLY A 410 -5.18 -0.91 -7.06
CA GLY A 410 -4.11 -0.20 -6.38
C GLY A 410 -2.92 -1.07 -5.95
N THR A 411 -2.57 -2.06 -6.76
CA THR A 411 -1.32 -2.80 -6.67
C THR A 411 -0.65 -2.81 -8.03
N ASP A 412 0.64 -2.49 -8.08
CA ASP A 412 1.42 -2.49 -9.32
C ASP A 412 1.74 -3.92 -9.78
N ILE A 413 0.71 -4.70 -10.10
CA ILE A 413 0.87 -6.00 -10.75
C ILE A 413 0.80 -5.77 -12.26
N PRO A 414 1.87 -6.10 -13.00
CA PRO A 414 1.98 -5.81 -14.42
C PRO A 414 0.99 -6.64 -15.25
N SER A 415 0.93 -6.34 -16.56
CA SER A 415 0.15 -7.10 -17.54
C SER A 415 0.56 -8.57 -17.57
N GLU A 416 -0.35 -9.45 -17.95
CA GLU A 416 -0.18 -10.91 -17.92
C GLU A 416 1.07 -11.41 -18.65
N ASP A 417 1.47 -10.76 -19.74
CA ASP A 417 2.68 -11.09 -20.51
C ASP A 417 3.99 -10.91 -19.73
N GLN A 418 3.97 -10.11 -18.65
CA GLN A 418 5.11 -9.89 -17.77
C GLN A 418 5.11 -10.78 -16.52
N LEU A 419 4.01 -11.50 -16.26
CA LEU A 419 3.91 -12.43 -15.14
C LEU A 419 4.56 -13.76 -15.47
N ILE A 420 5.51 -14.19 -14.63
CA ILE A 420 6.22 -15.45 -14.86
C ILE A 420 5.29 -16.66 -14.88
N ALA A 421 4.20 -16.62 -14.10
CA ALA A 421 3.27 -17.73 -13.99
C ALA A 421 2.23 -17.77 -15.13
N SER A 422 2.11 -16.70 -15.94
CA SER A 422 1.21 -16.69 -17.08
C SER A 422 1.70 -17.67 -18.15
N GLY A 423 0.88 -18.68 -18.45
CA GLY A 423 1.16 -19.69 -19.46
C GLY A 423 2.28 -20.66 -19.13
N ARG A 424 2.77 -20.72 -17.87
CA ARG A 424 3.84 -21.65 -17.44
C ARG A 424 3.40 -22.52 -16.29
N THR A 425 3.92 -23.74 -16.27
CA THR A 425 3.79 -24.67 -15.15
C THR A 425 4.73 -24.29 -14.01
N ILE A 426 4.42 -24.74 -12.79
CA ILE A 426 5.29 -24.55 -11.62
C ILE A 426 6.68 -25.14 -11.86
N GLU A 427 6.76 -26.28 -12.60
CA GLU A 427 8.03 -26.92 -12.93
C GLU A 427 8.90 -26.07 -13.87
N GLU A 428 8.30 -25.43 -14.88
CA GLU A 428 9.02 -24.50 -15.75
C GLU A 428 9.51 -23.27 -14.98
N ILE A 429 8.69 -22.72 -14.06
CA ILE A 429 9.10 -21.61 -13.21
C ILE A 429 10.27 -22.04 -12.31
N ARG A 430 10.18 -23.24 -11.69
CA ARG A 430 11.26 -23.81 -10.87
C ARG A 430 12.59 -23.85 -11.64
N GLN A 431 12.56 -24.32 -12.88
CA GLN A 431 13.74 -24.37 -13.73
C GLN A 431 14.29 -22.98 -14.06
N ILE A 432 13.40 -22.01 -14.35
CA ILE A 432 13.80 -20.62 -14.65
C ILE A 432 14.50 -19.98 -13.45
N ILE A 433 13.97 -20.16 -12.23
CA ILE A 433 14.59 -19.60 -11.02
C ILE A 433 15.79 -20.40 -10.53
N GLY A 434 15.99 -21.63 -11.00
CA GLY A 434 17.14 -22.49 -10.66
C GLY A 434 17.03 -23.19 -9.30
N ALA A 435 15.80 -23.38 -8.78
CA ALA A 435 15.55 -24.05 -7.51
C ALA A 435 15.46 -25.58 -7.66
N ASP A 436 15.72 -26.32 -6.57
CA ASP A 436 15.54 -27.78 -6.52
C ASP A 436 14.07 -28.16 -6.40
N SER A 437 13.29 -27.36 -5.69
CA SER A 437 11.82 -27.45 -5.66
C SER A 437 11.19 -26.07 -5.54
N LEU A 438 9.95 -25.95 -6.02
CA LEU A 438 9.13 -24.75 -5.91
C LEU A 438 7.71 -25.13 -5.47
N SER A 439 7.18 -24.43 -4.49
CA SER A 439 5.80 -24.56 -4.07
C SER A 439 5.21 -23.21 -3.70
N TYR A 440 3.95 -23.03 -3.99
CA TYR A 440 3.17 -21.84 -3.66
C TYR A 440 2.13 -22.17 -2.58
N LEU A 441 1.70 -21.16 -1.84
CA LEU A 441 0.54 -21.26 -0.97
C LEU A 441 -0.70 -21.59 -1.82
N LYS A 442 -1.53 -22.53 -1.37
CA LYS A 442 -2.75 -22.88 -2.08
C LYS A 442 -3.83 -21.81 -1.93
N MET A 443 -4.65 -21.64 -2.96
CA MET A 443 -5.77 -20.67 -2.96
C MET A 443 -6.73 -20.86 -1.78
N GLU A 444 -6.99 -22.13 -1.41
CA GLU A 444 -7.91 -22.50 -0.32
C GLU A 444 -7.43 -22.02 1.06
N ARG A 445 -6.11 -21.77 1.20
CA ARG A 445 -5.52 -21.28 2.44
C ARG A 445 -5.66 -19.76 2.64
N LEU A 446 -5.98 -19.01 1.57
CA LEU A 446 -6.04 -17.56 1.65
C LEU A 446 -7.10 -17.04 2.63
N SER A 447 -8.24 -17.71 2.72
CA SER A 447 -9.30 -17.36 3.69
C SER A 447 -8.85 -17.54 5.15
N GLU A 448 -7.90 -18.43 5.41
CA GLU A 448 -7.34 -18.63 6.74
C GLU A 448 -6.44 -17.45 7.16
N LEU A 449 -5.78 -16.80 6.20
CA LEU A 449 -4.92 -15.61 6.46
C LEU A 449 -5.73 -14.41 6.94
N SER A 450 -6.97 -14.30 6.53
CA SER A 450 -7.91 -13.24 6.91
C SER A 450 -8.87 -13.63 8.01
N GLU A 451 -8.64 -14.77 8.69
CA GLU A 451 -9.53 -15.34 9.72
C GLU A 451 -11.00 -15.48 9.22
N GLY A 452 -11.16 -15.78 7.91
CA GLY A 452 -12.47 -15.97 7.28
C GLY A 452 -13.15 -14.67 6.81
N LEU A 453 -12.52 -13.51 6.92
CA LEU A 453 -13.05 -12.29 6.33
C LEU A 453 -13.06 -12.39 4.80
N PRO A 454 -14.07 -11.81 4.11
CA PRO A 454 -14.12 -11.76 2.65
C PRO A 454 -12.93 -10.99 2.09
N ILE A 455 -12.23 -11.60 1.12
CA ILE A 455 -10.99 -11.09 0.53
C ILE A 455 -11.08 -10.99 -0.99
N CYS A 456 -10.35 -10.06 -1.58
CA CYS A 456 -10.07 -9.99 -3.01
C CYS A 456 -8.85 -10.86 -3.32
N THR A 457 -9.02 -11.79 -4.26
CA THR A 457 -7.96 -12.69 -4.76
C THR A 457 -7.79 -12.57 -6.28
N ALA A 458 -8.31 -11.51 -6.88
CA ALA A 458 -8.42 -11.36 -8.34
C ALA A 458 -7.08 -11.50 -9.09
N CYS A 459 -5.98 -11.02 -8.51
CA CYS A 459 -4.64 -11.18 -9.08
C CYS A 459 -4.18 -12.65 -9.19
N PHE A 460 -4.79 -13.55 -8.44
CA PHE A 460 -4.54 -14.99 -8.49
C PHE A 460 -5.62 -15.76 -9.26
N SER A 461 -6.90 -15.39 -9.08
CA SER A 461 -8.06 -16.15 -9.60
C SER A 461 -8.65 -15.60 -10.91
N GLY A 462 -8.48 -14.31 -11.19
CA GLY A 462 -9.22 -13.61 -12.26
C GLY A 462 -10.63 -13.19 -11.87
N ASP A 463 -11.10 -13.52 -10.67
CA ASP A 463 -12.44 -13.17 -10.18
C ASP A 463 -12.41 -11.76 -9.57
N TYR A 464 -12.73 -10.76 -10.36
CA TYR A 464 -12.72 -9.37 -9.93
C TYR A 464 -14.02 -8.97 -9.23
N PRO A 465 -13.98 -8.37 -8.01
CA PRO A 465 -15.18 -7.88 -7.31
C PRO A 465 -15.91 -6.74 -8.02
N LEU A 466 -15.20 -6.02 -8.87
CA LEU A 466 -15.71 -4.97 -9.78
C LEU A 466 -15.18 -5.24 -11.18
N ASP A 467 -15.97 -4.91 -12.20
CA ASP A 467 -15.54 -5.06 -13.58
C ASP A 467 -14.24 -4.29 -13.84
N PRO A 468 -13.24 -4.93 -14.46
CA PRO A 468 -12.03 -4.25 -14.91
C PRO A 468 -12.35 -3.12 -15.89
N PRO A 469 -11.44 -2.13 -16.06
CA PRO A 469 -11.60 -1.11 -17.09
C PRO A 469 -11.82 -1.74 -18.47
N GLN A 470 -12.77 -1.22 -19.25
CA GLN A 470 -13.11 -1.77 -20.58
C GLN A 470 -11.98 -1.62 -21.61
N GLU A 471 -11.10 -0.67 -21.41
CA GLU A 471 -9.89 -0.45 -22.22
C GLU A 471 -8.69 -0.36 -21.29
N ASP A 472 -7.54 -0.88 -21.68
CA ASP A 472 -6.30 -0.72 -20.94
C ASP A 472 -5.75 0.71 -21.10
N ILE A 473 -6.40 1.65 -20.40
CA ILE A 473 -6.16 3.08 -20.51
C ILE A 473 -4.99 3.52 -19.61
N ARG A 474 -4.27 2.57 -18.97
CA ARG A 474 -3.10 2.87 -18.11
C ARG A 474 -2.02 3.68 -18.82
N GLY A 475 -2.01 3.72 -20.16
CA GLY A 475 -1.08 4.48 -20.98
C GLY A 475 -1.60 5.82 -21.55
N GLU A 476 -2.89 6.13 -21.51
CA GLU A 476 -3.43 7.33 -22.18
C GLU A 476 -3.19 8.64 -21.42
N TYR A 477 -3.04 8.58 -20.09
CA TYR A 477 -2.80 9.76 -19.25
C TYR A 477 -1.33 9.98 -18.88
N THR A 478 -0.41 9.19 -19.45
CA THR A 478 1.05 9.30 -19.26
C THR A 478 1.76 10.09 -20.36
N LYS A 479 1.01 10.76 -21.24
CA LYS A 479 1.61 11.62 -22.29
C LYS A 479 1.65 13.07 -21.88
#